data_b653d19124a81eb390a7dcd4b3d8a459
#
_entry.id   b653d19124a81eb390a7dcd4b3d8a459
#
_cell.length_a   1.000
_cell.length_b   1.000
_cell.length_c   1.000
_cell.angle_alpha   90.00
_cell.angle_beta   90.00
_cell.angle_gamma   90.00
#
_symmetry.space_group_name_H-M   'P 1'
#
loop_
_entity.id
_entity.type
_entity.pdbx_description
1 polymer ?
#
loop_
_entity_poly.entity_id
_entity_poly.type
_entity_poly.pdbx_seq_one_letter_code
_entity_poly.pdbx_strand_id
1 'polypeptide(L)'
;HAAGDIGCYTLGAVAPLSVVDTTVCMGASISNLHGMEKAKGKDYVKDWVAVIGDSTFLHTGINSLMNMVYNKGTGTVVILDNSTTGMTGHQDHAATGKTLMGDTTYMINLYKLCKALGIEHVYEVDAFDEKELERLLKQETKREEVSVIITKSQCALLKTFVPKGKC
;
A
#
# COMPACT_ATOMS: atom_id res chain seq x y z
N HIS A 1 13.37 -0.73 -6.02
CA HIS A 1 12.51 -0.06 -7.01
C HIS A 1 11.06 0.00 -6.53
N ALA A 2 10.33 1.05 -6.90
CA ALA A 2 8.94 1.19 -6.50
C ALA A 2 8.02 1.55 -7.69
N ALA A 3 7.01 0.72 -7.91
CA ALA A 3 5.84 1.04 -8.70
C ALA A 3 4.87 1.81 -7.80
N GLY A 4 4.87 3.13 -7.93
CA GLY A 4 4.05 4.03 -7.12
C GLY A 4 2.64 4.20 -7.66
N ASP A 5 1.82 4.77 -6.81
CA ASP A 5 0.45 5.15 -7.10
C ASP A 5 0.26 6.66 -6.90
N ILE A 6 -0.96 7.16 -7.01
CA ILE A 6 -1.28 8.58 -6.82
C ILE A 6 -1.74 8.82 -5.38
N GLY A 7 -1.02 9.66 -4.67
CA GLY A 7 -1.27 10.07 -3.29
C GLY A 7 -0.18 11.01 -2.78
N CYS A 8 -0.20 11.40 -1.52
CA CYS A 8 0.86 12.25 -0.94
C CYS A 8 2.25 11.61 -1.10
N TYR A 9 2.34 10.31 -1.05
CA TYR A 9 3.57 9.55 -1.25
C TYR A 9 4.12 9.59 -2.69
N THR A 10 3.34 10.02 -3.67
CA THR A 10 3.84 10.27 -5.05
C THR A 10 4.94 11.34 -5.06
N LEU A 11 4.95 12.23 -4.07
CA LEU A 11 6.04 13.20 -3.88
C LEU A 11 7.41 12.53 -3.65
N GLY A 12 7.43 11.26 -3.27
CA GLY A 12 8.66 10.46 -3.23
C GLY A 12 9.33 10.25 -4.60
N ALA A 13 8.67 10.59 -5.71
CA ALA A 13 9.25 10.55 -7.05
C ALA A 13 10.23 11.70 -7.32
N VAL A 14 10.11 12.82 -6.60
CA VAL A 14 10.95 14.00 -6.79
C VAL A 14 12.10 14.05 -5.80
N ALA A 15 13.13 14.82 -6.15
CA ALA A 15 14.27 15.06 -5.27
C ALA A 15 13.82 15.71 -3.95
N PRO A 16 14.45 15.39 -2.79
CA PRO A 16 15.67 14.59 -2.66
C PRO A 16 15.43 13.06 -2.58
N LEU A 17 14.19 12.61 -2.48
CA LEU A 17 13.87 11.20 -2.24
C LEU A 17 14.08 10.32 -3.48
N SER A 18 13.48 10.67 -4.61
CA SER A 18 13.61 9.97 -5.90
C SER A 18 13.49 8.43 -5.78
N VAL A 19 12.52 7.97 -4.96
CA VAL A 19 12.35 6.55 -4.63
C VAL A 19 11.21 5.87 -5.39
N VAL A 20 10.39 6.64 -6.11
CA VAL A 20 9.29 6.11 -6.94
C VAL A 20 9.72 6.13 -8.39
N ASP A 21 9.85 4.96 -9.00
CA ASP A 21 10.38 4.79 -10.36
C ASP A 21 9.28 4.93 -11.43
N THR A 22 8.06 4.49 -11.12
CA THR A 22 6.94 4.55 -12.07
C THR A 22 5.65 4.98 -11.39
N THR A 23 4.84 5.78 -12.09
CA THR A 23 3.48 6.15 -11.66
C THR A 23 2.62 6.31 -12.91
N VAL A 24 1.44 5.71 -12.92
CA VAL A 24 0.52 5.74 -14.09
C VAL A 24 -0.77 6.47 -13.73
N CYS A 25 -1.63 5.85 -12.93
CA CYS A 25 -2.90 6.44 -12.45
C CYS A 25 -3.29 5.84 -11.11
N MET A 26 -4.31 6.41 -10.47
CA MET A 26 -4.80 5.91 -9.17
C MET A 26 -5.22 4.44 -9.27
N GLY A 27 -4.66 3.60 -8.40
CA GLY A 27 -4.92 2.17 -8.31
C GLY A 27 -4.07 1.30 -9.23
N ALA A 28 -3.17 1.88 -10.04
CA ALA A 28 -2.43 1.13 -11.05
C ALA A 28 -1.11 0.53 -10.56
N SER A 29 -0.61 0.89 -9.38
CA SER A 29 0.71 0.43 -8.92
C SER A 29 0.85 -1.10 -8.90
N ILE A 30 -0.14 -1.80 -8.37
CA ILE A 30 -0.15 -3.26 -8.26
C ILE A 30 -0.23 -3.92 -9.65
N SER A 31 -1.14 -3.44 -10.51
CA SER A 31 -1.25 -3.97 -11.88
C SER A 31 -0.04 -3.64 -12.75
N ASN A 32 0.61 -2.49 -12.51
CA ASN A 32 1.87 -2.13 -13.15
C ASN A 32 2.99 -3.12 -12.78
N LEU A 33 3.18 -3.38 -11.47
CA LEU A 33 4.14 -4.37 -10.99
C LEU A 33 3.85 -5.76 -11.59
N HIS A 34 2.60 -6.21 -11.55
CA HIS A 34 2.21 -7.51 -12.11
C HIS A 34 2.38 -7.56 -13.63
N GLY A 35 2.08 -6.47 -14.34
CA GLY A 35 2.32 -6.35 -15.78
C GLY A 35 3.80 -6.45 -16.14
N MET A 36 4.67 -5.78 -15.36
CA MET A 36 6.13 -5.91 -15.52
C MET A 36 6.60 -7.34 -15.29
N GLU A 37 6.08 -8.03 -14.28
CA GLU A 37 6.36 -9.45 -14.04
C GLU A 37 6.01 -10.31 -15.26
N LYS A 38 4.80 -10.13 -15.83
CA LYS A 38 4.37 -10.90 -16.99
C LYS A 38 5.17 -10.58 -18.25
N ALA A 39 5.60 -9.34 -18.41
CA ALA A 39 6.36 -8.91 -19.58
C ALA A 39 7.86 -9.21 -19.51
N LYS A 40 8.46 -9.16 -18.32
CA LYS A 40 9.91 -9.24 -18.12
C LYS A 40 10.36 -10.45 -17.28
N GLY A 41 9.42 -11.14 -16.67
CA GLY A 41 9.68 -12.28 -15.78
C GLY A 41 9.87 -11.89 -14.31
N LYS A 42 9.83 -12.92 -13.45
CA LYS A 42 9.91 -12.78 -11.99
C LYS A 42 11.23 -12.17 -11.52
N ASP A 43 12.34 -12.51 -12.16
CA ASP A 43 13.66 -11.99 -11.80
C ASP A 43 13.78 -10.47 -11.97
N TYR A 44 13.04 -9.91 -12.92
CA TYR A 44 13.02 -8.47 -13.14
C TYR A 44 12.34 -7.71 -12.00
N VAL A 45 11.30 -8.29 -11.41
CA VAL A 45 10.47 -7.61 -10.39
C VAL A 45 10.84 -7.98 -8.96
N LYS A 46 11.79 -8.85 -8.72
CA LYS A 46 12.14 -9.32 -7.36
C LYS A 46 12.66 -8.22 -6.43
N ASP A 47 13.19 -7.11 -6.97
CA ASP A 47 13.62 -5.95 -6.20
C ASP A 47 12.62 -4.78 -6.31
N TRP A 48 11.39 -5.07 -6.76
CA TRP A 48 10.32 -4.10 -6.89
C TRP A 48 9.25 -4.28 -5.83
N VAL A 49 8.67 -3.16 -5.39
CA VAL A 49 7.46 -3.14 -4.57
C VAL A 49 6.39 -2.29 -5.27
N ALA A 50 5.12 -2.65 -5.10
CA ALA A 50 4.01 -1.77 -5.43
C ALA A 50 3.61 -0.98 -4.18
N VAL A 51 3.50 0.33 -4.27
CA VAL A 51 3.11 1.21 -3.15
C VAL A 51 1.77 1.84 -3.45
N ILE A 52 0.81 1.75 -2.52
CA ILE A 52 -0.54 2.25 -2.68
C ILE A 52 -1.11 2.75 -1.35
N GLY A 53 -1.91 3.82 -1.37
CA GLY A 53 -2.61 4.29 -0.17
C GLY A 53 -3.84 3.44 0.14
N ASP A 54 -4.28 3.45 1.41
CA ASP A 54 -5.42 2.70 1.94
C ASP A 54 -6.73 2.98 1.19
N SER A 55 -7.05 4.24 1.00
CA SER A 55 -8.24 4.67 0.24
C SER A 55 -8.20 4.19 -1.22
N THR A 56 -7.07 4.42 -1.90
CA THR A 56 -6.88 4.01 -3.30
C THR A 56 -6.93 2.50 -3.44
N PHE A 57 -6.35 1.76 -2.49
CA PHE A 57 -6.43 0.30 -2.46
C PHE A 57 -7.88 -0.19 -2.43
N LEU A 58 -8.71 0.39 -1.54
CA LEU A 58 -10.10 -0.03 -1.38
C LEU A 58 -10.98 0.28 -2.58
N HIS A 59 -10.74 1.38 -3.30
CA HIS A 59 -11.60 1.72 -4.43
C HIS A 59 -11.15 1.14 -5.78
N THR A 60 -9.83 0.87 -5.99
CA THR A 60 -9.33 0.34 -7.27
C THR A 60 -8.18 -0.67 -7.16
N GLY A 61 -7.39 -0.64 -6.09
CA GLY A 61 -6.22 -1.52 -5.94
C GLY A 61 -6.57 -2.98 -5.64
N ILE A 62 -7.68 -3.23 -4.97
CA ILE A 62 -8.13 -4.57 -4.59
C ILE A 62 -8.31 -5.50 -5.80
N ASN A 63 -8.83 -4.99 -6.90
CA ASN A 63 -9.02 -5.76 -8.14
C ASN A 63 -7.69 -6.24 -8.72
N SER A 64 -6.70 -5.36 -8.69
CA SER A 64 -5.35 -5.66 -9.16
C SER A 64 -4.66 -6.70 -8.28
N LEU A 65 -4.82 -6.60 -6.97
CA LEU A 65 -4.27 -7.57 -6.02
C LEU A 65 -4.92 -8.95 -6.18
N MET A 66 -6.25 -8.99 -6.30
CA MET A 66 -6.99 -10.23 -6.56
C MET A 66 -6.54 -10.89 -7.87
N ASN A 67 -6.37 -10.11 -8.94
CA ASN A 67 -5.88 -10.60 -10.22
C ASN A 67 -4.44 -11.15 -10.13
N MET A 68 -3.58 -10.48 -9.36
CA MET A 68 -2.19 -10.92 -9.13
C MET A 68 -2.15 -12.26 -8.40
N VAL A 69 -2.96 -12.45 -7.37
CA VAL A 69 -3.11 -13.73 -6.66
C VAL A 69 -3.67 -14.82 -7.58
N TYR A 70 -4.76 -14.52 -8.28
CA TYR A 70 -5.41 -15.46 -9.20
C TYR A 70 -4.46 -15.98 -10.28
N ASN A 71 -3.60 -15.13 -10.82
CA ASN A 71 -2.63 -15.47 -11.86
C ASN A 71 -1.28 -15.95 -11.31
N LYS A 72 -1.21 -16.34 -10.02
CA LYS A 72 0.02 -16.83 -9.37
C LYS A 72 1.21 -15.89 -9.63
N GLY A 73 0.95 -14.59 -9.50
CA GLY A 73 1.98 -13.57 -9.59
C GLY A 73 2.89 -13.58 -8.38
N THR A 74 3.97 -12.80 -8.46
CA THR A 74 4.89 -12.57 -7.36
C THR A 74 5.03 -11.08 -7.11
N GLY A 75 5.48 -10.71 -5.93
CA GLY A 75 5.80 -9.34 -5.58
C GLY A 75 5.18 -8.87 -4.28
N THR A 76 5.77 -7.85 -3.74
CA THR A 76 5.39 -7.25 -2.46
C THR A 76 4.57 -5.98 -2.68
N VAL A 77 3.40 -5.92 -2.07
CA VAL A 77 2.53 -4.73 -2.06
C VAL A 77 2.63 -4.06 -0.70
N VAL A 78 2.93 -2.76 -0.71
CA VAL A 78 2.97 -1.93 0.50
C VAL A 78 1.74 -1.03 0.50
N ILE A 79 0.83 -1.25 1.46
CA ILE A 79 -0.35 -0.41 1.66
C ILE A 79 -0.02 0.62 2.74
N LEU A 80 -0.10 1.90 2.38
CA LEU A 80 0.11 3.01 3.30
C LEU A 80 -1.22 3.39 3.96
N ASP A 81 -1.48 2.85 5.15
CA ASP A 81 -2.68 3.12 5.94
C ASP A 81 -2.46 4.37 6.81
N ASN A 82 -2.93 5.52 6.33
CA ASN A 82 -2.93 6.77 7.08
C ASN A 82 -4.30 7.13 7.65
N SER A 83 -5.27 6.22 7.55
CA SER A 83 -6.63 6.34 8.08
C SER A 83 -7.43 7.54 7.51
N THR A 84 -7.11 7.96 6.29
CA THR A 84 -7.85 9.04 5.60
C THR A 84 -7.49 9.09 4.12
N THR A 85 -8.35 9.70 3.30
CA THR A 85 -8.02 10.08 1.92
C THR A 85 -7.31 11.44 1.96
N GLY A 86 -5.99 11.45 2.23
CA GLY A 86 -5.26 12.65 2.63
C GLY A 86 -5.20 13.76 1.57
N MET A 87 -4.75 13.44 0.36
CA MET A 87 -4.43 14.43 -0.69
C MET A 87 -5.63 15.28 -1.13
N THR A 88 -6.83 14.76 -1.11
CA THR A 88 -8.04 15.42 -1.60
C THR A 88 -8.85 16.12 -0.51
N GLY A 89 -8.37 16.18 0.72
CA GLY A 89 -9.01 16.94 1.81
C GLY A 89 -9.51 16.09 2.97
N HIS A 90 -8.87 14.96 3.23
CA HIS A 90 -9.13 14.11 4.40
C HIS A 90 -10.53 13.49 4.46
N GLN A 91 -11.02 13.03 3.31
CA GLN A 91 -12.30 12.31 3.25
C GLN A 91 -12.21 10.96 3.97
N ASP A 92 -13.34 10.57 4.55
CA ASP A 92 -13.54 9.22 5.05
C ASP A 92 -13.63 8.21 3.89
N HIS A 93 -13.27 6.97 4.17
CA HIS A 93 -13.37 5.84 3.25
C HIS A 93 -13.75 4.57 4.02
N ALA A 94 -13.93 3.46 3.33
CA ALA A 94 -14.50 2.24 3.93
C ALA A 94 -13.71 1.66 5.11
N ALA A 95 -12.43 2.04 5.30
CA ALA A 95 -11.62 1.61 6.45
C ALA A 95 -11.52 2.66 7.57
N THR A 96 -12.25 3.79 7.51
CA THR A 96 -12.26 4.79 8.59
C THR A 96 -13.37 4.60 9.61
N GLY A 97 -14.39 3.76 9.31
CA GLY A 97 -15.50 3.48 10.19
C GLY A 97 -16.58 4.58 10.23
N LYS A 98 -16.56 5.47 9.25
CA LYS A 98 -17.55 6.54 9.08
C LYS A 98 -18.13 6.55 7.68
N THR A 99 -19.42 6.90 7.59
CA THR A 99 -20.09 7.20 6.32
C THR A 99 -19.70 8.58 5.81
N LEU A 100 -20.03 8.88 4.55
CA LEU A 100 -19.87 10.22 4.00
C LEU A 100 -20.59 11.31 4.82
N MET A 101 -21.71 10.97 5.46
CA MET A 101 -22.49 11.89 6.32
C MET A 101 -21.99 11.95 7.77
N GLY A 102 -20.93 11.19 8.10
CA GLY A 102 -20.30 11.19 9.41
C GLY A 102 -20.85 10.17 10.42
N ASP A 103 -21.84 9.36 10.02
CA ASP A 103 -22.40 8.31 10.87
C ASP A 103 -21.38 7.18 11.08
N THR A 104 -21.38 6.57 12.26
CA THR A 104 -20.58 5.37 12.53
C THR A 104 -21.07 4.20 11.69
N THR A 105 -20.15 3.49 11.05
CA THR A 105 -20.44 2.33 10.22
C THR A 105 -19.38 1.24 10.38
N TYR A 106 -19.59 0.11 9.70
CA TYR A 106 -18.63 -0.98 9.67
C TYR A 106 -17.31 -0.50 9.07
N MET A 107 -16.22 -0.78 9.77
CA MET A 107 -14.86 -0.46 9.33
C MET A 107 -14.21 -1.69 8.68
N ILE A 108 -13.86 -1.59 7.41
CA ILE A 108 -13.13 -2.66 6.72
C ILE A 108 -11.74 -2.81 7.33
N ASN A 109 -11.41 -4.03 7.70
CA ASN A 109 -10.07 -4.38 8.16
C ASN A 109 -9.22 -4.84 6.97
N LEU A 110 -8.20 -4.06 6.62
CA LEU A 110 -7.34 -4.32 5.45
C LEU A 110 -6.59 -5.65 5.56
N TYR A 111 -6.10 -6.00 6.76
CA TYR A 111 -5.43 -7.27 7.00
C TYR A 111 -6.35 -8.46 6.68
N LYS A 112 -7.54 -8.46 7.26
CA LYS A 112 -8.53 -9.52 7.02
C LYS A 112 -8.96 -9.57 5.56
N LEU A 113 -9.08 -8.43 4.91
CA LEU A 113 -9.42 -8.34 3.49
C LEU A 113 -8.34 -9.00 2.62
N CYS A 114 -7.06 -8.68 2.84
CA CYS A 114 -5.95 -9.29 2.13
C CYS A 114 -5.88 -10.81 2.39
N LYS A 115 -6.10 -11.24 3.64
CA LYS A 115 -6.18 -12.68 3.99
C LYS A 115 -7.33 -13.37 3.24
N ALA A 116 -8.49 -12.72 3.11
CA ALA A 116 -9.65 -13.25 2.39
C ALA A 116 -9.40 -13.40 0.87
N LEU A 117 -8.48 -12.63 0.30
CA LEU A 117 -8.02 -12.78 -1.09
C LEU A 117 -7.08 -13.98 -1.28
N GLY A 118 -6.76 -14.72 -0.24
CA GLY A 118 -5.89 -15.90 -0.29
C GLY A 118 -4.41 -15.60 -0.11
N ILE A 119 -4.03 -14.43 0.37
CA ILE A 119 -2.65 -14.05 0.62
C ILE A 119 -2.22 -14.59 1.99
N GLU A 120 -1.19 -15.43 2.02
CA GLU A 120 -0.69 -15.99 3.27
C GLU A 120 0.24 -15.02 4.01
N HIS A 121 0.99 -14.22 3.29
CA HIS A 121 2.01 -13.32 3.81
C HIS A 121 1.47 -11.88 3.91
N VAL A 122 0.73 -11.60 4.98
CA VAL A 122 0.19 -10.27 5.28
C VAL A 122 0.72 -9.80 6.63
N TYR A 123 1.28 -8.60 6.67
CA TYR A 123 1.90 -8.01 7.85
C TYR A 123 1.31 -6.64 8.13
N GLU A 124 1.19 -6.29 9.41
CA GLU A 124 0.91 -4.93 9.85
C GLU A 124 2.11 -4.41 10.64
N VAL A 125 2.59 -3.22 10.32
CA VAL A 125 3.75 -2.61 10.96
C VAL A 125 3.50 -1.12 11.20
N ASP A 126 4.02 -0.59 12.31
CA ASP A 126 4.03 0.86 12.53
C ASP A 126 4.94 1.53 11.49
N ALA A 127 4.43 2.57 10.80
CA ALA A 127 5.21 3.25 9.77
C ALA A 127 6.52 3.91 10.29
N PHE A 128 6.62 4.13 11.62
CA PHE A 128 7.83 4.64 12.28
C PHE A 128 8.77 3.54 12.81
N ASP A 129 8.40 2.26 12.70
CA ASP A 129 9.31 1.15 12.97
C ASP A 129 10.13 0.81 11.72
N GLU A 130 11.08 1.69 11.43
CA GLU A 130 11.94 1.58 10.24
C GLU A 130 12.70 0.25 10.18
N LYS A 131 13.12 -0.27 11.34
CA LYS A 131 13.88 -1.54 11.41
C LYS A 131 13.04 -2.73 11.01
N GLU A 132 11.82 -2.81 11.54
CA GLU A 132 10.91 -3.91 11.20
C GLU A 132 10.43 -3.78 9.75
N LEU A 133 10.14 -2.57 9.28
CA LEU A 133 9.76 -2.34 7.89
C LEU A 133 10.88 -2.74 6.93
N GLU A 134 12.12 -2.35 7.21
CA GLU A 134 13.29 -2.74 6.40
C GLU A 134 13.47 -4.26 6.39
N ARG A 135 13.32 -4.90 7.56
CA ARG A 135 13.41 -6.36 7.69
C ARG A 135 12.36 -7.06 6.82
N LEU A 136 11.11 -6.63 6.92
CA LEU A 136 10.00 -7.18 6.13
C LEU A 136 10.21 -6.98 4.63
N LEU A 137 10.59 -5.78 4.21
CA LEU A 137 10.87 -5.50 2.80
C LEU A 137 11.96 -6.42 2.25
N LYS A 138 13.10 -6.55 2.95
CA LYS A 138 14.21 -7.43 2.55
C LYS A 138 13.82 -8.92 2.50
N GLN A 139 12.90 -9.34 3.34
CA GLN A 139 12.40 -10.71 3.39
C GLN A 139 11.40 -10.97 2.26
N GLU A 140 10.40 -10.10 2.12
CA GLU A 140 9.25 -10.36 1.26
C GLU A 140 9.54 -10.09 -0.22
N THR A 141 10.42 -9.15 -0.55
CA THR A 141 10.86 -8.95 -1.96
C THR A 141 11.59 -10.15 -2.57
N LYS A 142 12.13 -11.04 -1.73
CA LYS A 142 12.77 -12.29 -2.18
C LYS A 142 11.81 -13.47 -2.32
N ARG A 143 10.55 -13.28 -1.92
CA ARG A 143 9.54 -14.33 -1.95
C ARG A 143 8.97 -14.50 -3.35
N GLU A 144 8.74 -15.74 -3.76
CA GLU A 144 8.13 -16.06 -5.05
C GLU A 144 6.59 -16.16 -4.98
N GLU A 145 6.00 -15.48 -4.03
CA GLU A 145 4.56 -15.38 -3.79
C GLU A 145 4.15 -13.94 -3.56
N VAL A 146 2.86 -13.67 -3.64
CA VAL A 146 2.33 -12.35 -3.31
C VAL A 146 2.41 -12.13 -1.80
N SER A 147 2.96 -11.00 -1.40
CA SER A 147 2.96 -10.55 0.00
C SER A 147 2.43 -9.14 0.14
N VAL A 148 1.88 -8.82 1.31
CA VAL A 148 1.34 -7.49 1.61
C VAL A 148 1.89 -7.00 2.95
N ILE A 149 2.43 -5.79 2.94
CA ILE A 149 2.86 -5.07 4.14
C ILE A 149 1.95 -3.85 4.30
N ILE A 150 1.21 -3.78 5.39
CA ILE A 150 0.33 -2.65 5.73
C ILE A 150 1.06 -1.80 6.74
N THR A 151 1.54 -0.62 6.31
CA THR A 151 2.19 0.33 7.22
C THR A 151 1.14 1.26 7.81
N LYS A 152 1.11 1.35 9.13
CA LYS A 152 0.08 2.10 9.86
C LYS A 152 0.66 3.33 10.53
N SER A 153 0.17 4.49 10.14
CA SER A 153 0.39 5.75 10.86
C SER A 153 -0.66 6.76 10.46
N GLN A 154 -1.36 7.30 11.44
CA GLN A 154 -2.35 8.34 11.18
C GLN A 154 -1.70 9.53 10.44
N CYS A 155 -2.42 10.10 9.47
CA CYS A 155 -1.95 11.28 8.74
C CYS A 155 -1.60 12.43 9.70
N ALA A 156 -0.39 12.97 9.58
CA ALA A 156 0.13 14.03 10.45
C ALA A 156 -0.66 15.34 10.35
N LEU A 157 -1.47 15.53 9.31
CA LEU A 157 -2.31 16.71 9.11
C LEU A 157 -3.69 16.58 9.79
N LEU A 158 -4.03 15.41 10.31
CA LEU A 158 -5.27 15.25 11.07
C LEU A 158 -5.13 15.89 12.46
N LYS A 159 -6.20 16.57 12.91
CA LYS A 159 -6.24 17.21 14.25
C LYS A 159 -6.07 16.23 15.41
N THR A 160 -6.34 14.95 15.15
CA THR A 160 -6.23 13.85 16.13
C THR A 160 -4.84 13.22 16.13
N PHE A 161 -3.93 13.64 15.25
CA PHE A 161 -2.58 13.09 15.19
C PHE A 161 -1.78 13.43 16.46
N VAL A 162 -1.19 12.42 17.06
CA VAL A 162 -0.26 12.57 18.19
C VAL A 162 1.13 12.14 17.73
N PRO A 163 2.13 13.03 17.70
CA PRO A 163 3.49 12.68 17.31
C PRO A 163 4.08 11.60 18.23
N LYS A 164 4.67 10.56 17.66
CA LYS A 164 5.32 9.45 18.40
C LYS A 164 6.81 9.67 18.64
N GLY A 165 7.30 10.89 18.58
CA GLY A 165 8.72 11.21 18.80
C GLY A 165 9.04 12.66 18.51
N LYS A 166 10.31 13.02 18.71
CA LYS A 166 10.84 14.32 18.25
C LYS A 166 11.32 14.11 16.80
N CYS A 167 10.83 14.95 15.90
CA CYS A 167 11.43 15.09 14.57
C CYS A 167 12.83 15.68 14.71
#